data_b1b836178a3b8ddc773eaf3c01a731e3
#
_entry.id   b1b836178a3b8ddc773eaf3c01a731e3
#
_cell.length_a   1.000
_cell.length_b   1.000
_cell.length_c   1.000
_cell.angle_alpha   90.00
_cell.angle_beta   90.00
_cell.angle_gamma   90.00
#
_symmetry.space_group_name_H-M   'P 1'
#
loop_
_entity.id
_entity.type
_entity.pdbx_description
1 polymer ?
#
loop_
_entity_poly.entity_id
_entity_poly.type
_entity_poly.pdbx_seq_one_letter_code
_entity_poly.pdbx_strand_id
1 'polypeptide(L)'
;MKIRPGGPGDIAAVLALGDEAVEWMNARGNTQQWGSAPWTGSQQREAVIRDQAHGGGMRIAEDQDGVVLGVLVITETRAGYVPPADERELYVNLLLVSRRHGGQGIGAALIGRAREEAAARGIGLIRVDCWAGEEGSLVRVYEKYGFSRVQEFTVALLTGPWPGMLLAMRLPRQ
;
A
#
# COMPACT_ATOMS: atom_id res chain seq x y z
N MET A 1 -6.53 18.81 -0.05
CA MET A 1 -6.46 17.38 0.31
C MET A 1 -6.32 17.27 1.82
N LYS A 2 -7.05 16.35 2.41
CA LYS A 2 -7.05 16.05 3.86
C LYS A 2 -6.80 14.55 4.04
N ILE A 3 -6.05 14.16 5.06
CA ILE A 3 -5.87 12.75 5.45
C ILE A 3 -6.58 12.53 6.78
N ARG A 4 -7.46 11.55 6.84
CA ARG A 4 -8.23 11.19 8.02
C ARG A 4 -8.16 9.69 8.34
N PRO A 5 -8.51 9.26 9.55
CA PRO A 5 -8.76 7.84 9.83
C PRO A 5 -9.85 7.31 8.89
N GLY A 6 -9.63 6.10 8.38
CA GLY A 6 -10.60 5.35 7.59
C GLY A 6 -11.27 4.26 8.41
N GLY A 7 -12.34 3.70 7.88
CA GLY A 7 -13.11 2.65 8.54
C GLY A 7 -14.10 1.95 7.60
N PRO A 8 -15.08 1.20 8.17
CA PRO A 8 -16.04 0.41 7.38
C PRO A 8 -16.81 1.21 6.32
N GLY A 9 -17.07 2.48 6.56
CA GLY A 9 -17.74 3.38 5.60
C GLY A 9 -16.92 3.67 4.35
N ASP A 10 -15.62 3.35 4.34
CA ASP A 10 -14.72 3.59 3.22
C ASP A 10 -14.49 2.37 2.33
N ILE A 11 -15.01 1.20 2.70
CA ILE A 11 -14.76 -0.08 1.99
C ILE A 11 -15.09 0.03 0.50
N ALA A 12 -16.26 0.54 0.16
CA ALA A 12 -16.68 0.66 -1.24
C ALA A 12 -15.74 1.57 -2.05
N ALA A 13 -15.31 2.70 -1.49
CA ALA A 13 -14.39 3.63 -2.14
C ALA A 13 -12.99 3.01 -2.31
N VAL A 14 -12.50 2.26 -1.33
CA VAL A 14 -11.22 1.56 -1.42
C VAL A 14 -11.25 0.46 -2.49
N LEU A 15 -12.33 -0.33 -2.56
CA LEU A 15 -12.51 -1.32 -3.62
C LEU A 15 -12.56 -0.66 -5.00
N ALA A 16 -13.22 0.47 -5.14
CA ALA A 16 -13.26 1.24 -6.40
C ALA A 16 -11.87 1.74 -6.81
N LEU A 17 -11.01 2.16 -5.88
CA LEU A 17 -9.62 2.49 -6.17
C LEU A 17 -8.85 1.26 -6.66
N GLY A 18 -9.10 0.10 -6.08
CA GLY A 18 -8.52 -1.18 -6.52
C GLY A 18 -8.95 -1.54 -7.95
N ASP A 19 -10.22 -1.40 -8.26
CA ASP A 19 -10.77 -1.62 -9.62
C ASP A 19 -10.12 -0.71 -10.64
N GLU A 20 -10.01 0.58 -10.33
CA GLU A 20 -9.34 1.58 -11.17
C GLU A 20 -7.87 1.23 -11.42
N ALA A 21 -7.16 0.77 -10.40
CA ALA A 21 -5.76 0.37 -10.51
C ALA A 21 -5.60 -0.89 -11.40
N VAL A 22 -6.44 -1.89 -11.23
CA VAL A 22 -6.42 -3.11 -12.06
C VAL A 22 -6.74 -2.79 -13.51
N GLU A 23 -7.74 -1.97 -13.77
CA GLU A 23 -8.08 -1.52 -15.13
C GLU A 23 -6.90 -0.80 -15.79
N TRP A 24 -6.25 0.10 -15.07
CA TRP A 24 -5.08 0.83 -15.54
C TRP A 24 -3.90 -0.10 -15.85
N MET A 25 -3.65 -1.11 -15.02
CA MET A 25 -2.61 -2.11 -15.24
C MET A 25 -2.94 -3.03 -16.42
N ASN A 26 -4.19 -3.49 -16.53
CA ASN A 26 -4.64 -4.32 -17.65
C ASN A 26 -4.46 -3.60 -19.00
N ALA A 27 -4.77 -2.32 -19.08
CA ALA A 27 -4.58 -1.51 -20.27
C ALA A 27 -3.10 -1.41 -20.72
N ARG A 28 -2.16 -1.67 -19.80
CA ARG A 28 -0.70 -1.70 -20.04
C ARG A 28 -0.14 -3.12 -20.21
N GLY A 29 -1.00 -4.14 -20.22
CA GLY A 29 -0.57 -5.53 -20.29
C GLY A 29 0.00 -6.10 -18.99
N ASN A 30 -0.08 -5.37 -17.87
CA ASN A 30 0.34 -5.86 -16.56
C ASN A 30 -0.84 -6.53 -15.86
N THR A 31 -0.91 -7.86 -15.94
CA THR A 31 -1.89 -8.70 -15.25
C THR A 31 -1.29 -9.48 -14.08
N GLN A 32 0.00 -9.30 -13.81
CA GLN A 32 0.74 -10.10 -12.82
C GLN A 32 0.72 -9.49 -11.43
N GLN A 33 0.74 -8.17 -11.31
CA GLN A 33 0.87 -7.50 -10.02
C GLN A 33 -0.31 -7.80 -9.09
N TRP A 34 -1.54 -7.59 -9.55
CA TRP A 34 -2.77 -7.85 -8.79
C TRP A 34 -3.80 -8.68 -9.56
N GLY A 35 -3.38 -9.39 -10.59
CA GLY A 35 -4.28 -10.12 -11.48
C GLY A 35 -5.01 -9.19 -12.45
N SER A 36 -5.99 -9.75 -13.15
CA SER A 36 -6.77 -9.06 -14.20
C SER A 36 -8.23 -8.79 -13.81
N ALA A 37 -8.71 -9.40 -12.73
CA ALA A 37 -10.09 -9.25 -12.27
C ALA A 37 -10.23 -8.03 -11.34
N PRO A 38 -11.36 -7.32 -11.38
CA PRO A 38 -11.62 -6.22 -10.45
C PRO A 38 -11.65 -6.73 -9.00
N TRP A 39 -11.40 -5.83 -8.05
CA TRP A 39 -11.48 -6.13 -6.62
C TRP A 39 -12.92 -6.24 -6.15
N THR A 40 -13.81 -5.39 -6.67
CA THR A 40 -15.25 -5.48 -6.39
C THR A 40 -15.80 -6.79 -6.93
N GLY A 41 -16.50 -7.53 -6.10
CA GLY A 41 -17.04 -8.87 -6.41
C GLY A 41 -16.07 -10.02 -6.11
N SER A 42 -14.81 -9.76 -5.79
CA SER A 42 -13.86 -10.76 -5.31
C SER A 42 -14.04 -10.97 -3.81
N GLN A 43 -14.53 -12.13 -3.39
CA GLN A 43 -14.70 -12.46 -1.96
C GLN A 43 -13.40 -12.29 -1.17
N GLN A 44 -12.27 -12.73 -1.73
CA GLN A 44 -10.97 -12.64 -1.08
C GLN A 44 -10.54 -11.18 -0.89
N ARG A 45 -10.64 -10.36 -1.93
CA ARG A 45 -10.27 -8.93 -1.86
C ARG A 45 -11.18 -8.16 -0.93
N GLU A 46 -12.48 -8.37 -1.02
CA GLU A 46 -13.46 -7.71 -0.16
C GLU A 46 -13.25 -8.09 1.32
N ALA A 47 -12.92 -9.35 1.62
CA ALA A 47 -12.61 -9.78 2.99
C ALA A 47 -11.37 -9.08 3.53
N VAL A 48 -10.29 -8.98 2.74
CA VAL A 48 -9.06 -8.27 3.13
C VAL A 48 -9.35 -6.80 3.43
N ILE A 49 -10.05 -6.11 2.53
CA ILE A 49 -10.36 -4.69 2.73
C ILE A 49 -11.29 -4.48 3.93
N ARG A 50 -12.24 -5.37 4.16
CA ARG A 50 -13.12 -5.34 5.35
C ARG A 50 -12.31 -5.48 6.63
N ASP A 51 -11.40 -6.44 6.70
CA ASP A 51 -10.54 -6.64 7.88
C ASP A 51 -9.64 -5.42 8.12
N GLN A 52 -9.05 -4.85 7.07
CA GLN A 52 -8.25 -3.64 7.15
C GLN A 52 -9.07 -2.42 7.61
N ALA A 53 -10.30 -2.29 7.15
CA ALA A 53 -11.19 -1.20 7.55
C ALA A 53 -11.60 -1.26 9.04
N HIS A 54 -11.72 -2.47 9.59
CA HIS A 54 -12.02 -2.67 11.01
C HIS A 54 -10.79 -2.66 11.91
N GLY A 55 -9.59 -2.83 11.34
CA GLY A 55 -8.34 -2.97 12.09
C GLY A 55 -7.75 -1.68 12.66
N GLY A 56 -8.32 -0.52 12.33
CA GLY A 56 -7.86 0.78 12.85
C GLY A 56 -6.63 1.37 12.15
N GLY A 57 -6.00 0.64 11.23
CA GLY A 57 -4.80 1.06 10.51
C GLY A 57 -5.07 1.83 9.21
N MET A 58 -6.32 1.99 8.81
CA MET A 58 -6.68 2.64 7.53
C MET A 58 -6.62 4.17 7.64
N ARG A 59 -6.05 4.80 6.63
CA ARG A 59 -5.99 6.26 6.46
C ARG A 59 -6.47 6.60 5.05
N ILE A 60 -7.35 7.57 4.95
CA ILE A 60 -7.98 8.00 3.70
C ILE A 60 -7.51 9.42 3.37
N ALA A 61 -6.99 9.58 2.15
CA ALA A 61 -6.79 10.90 1.56
C ALA A 61 -8.04 11.28 0.76
N GLU A 62 -8.62 12.43 1.05
CA GLU A 62 -9.81 12.95 0.37
C GLU A 62 -9.64 14.40 -0.05
N ASP A 63 -10.37 14.82 -1.07
CA ASP A 63 -10.44 16.21 -1.50
C ASP A 63 -11.41 17.04 -0.63
N GLN A 64 -11.69 18.26 -1.06
CA GLN A 64 -12.59 19.17 -0.36
C GLN A 64 -14.04 18.73 -0.39
N ASP A 65 -14.43 17.96 -1.41
CA ASP A 65 -15.77 17.43 -1.63
C ASP A 65 -15.96 16.04 -0.99
N GLY A 66 -14.93 15.51 -0.34
CA GLY A 66 -14.95 14.20 0.31
C GLY A 66 -14.72 13.03 -0.66
N VAL A 67 -14.25 13.31 -1.88
CA VAL A 67 -13.89 12.27 -2.84
C VAL A 67 -12.59 11.60 -2.40
N VAL A 68 -12.61 10.27 -2.29
CA VAL A 68 -11.44 9.50 -1.89
C VAL A 68 -10.40 9.48 -3.01
N LEU A 69 -9.22 10.00 -2.72
CA LEU A 69 -8.09 10.11 -3.63
C LEU A 69 -7.05 9.00 -3.43
N GLY A 70 -7.03 8.41 -2.25
CA GLY A 70 -6.08 7.35 -1.93
C GLY A 70 -6.31 6.75 -0.56
N VAL A 71 -5.70 5.61 -0.32
CA VAL A 71 -5.75 4.87 0.93
C VAL A 71 -4.36 4.38 1.31
N LEU A 72 -4.08 4.44 2.60
CA LEU A 72 -2.93 3.83 3.26
C LEU A 72 -3.46 2.91 4.36
N VAL A 73 -2.95 1.70 4.46
CA VAL A 73 -3.17 0.84 5.63
C VAL A 73 -1.83 0.53 6.26
N ILE A 74 -1.70 0.86 7.54
CA ILE A 74 -0.49 0.66 8.33
C ILE A 74 -0.81 -0.10 9.61
N THR A 75 0.00 -1.11 9.91
CA THR A 75 -0.10 -1.89 11.15
C THR A 75 1.30 -2.22 11.66
N GLU A 76 1.39 -2.80 12.85
CA GLU A 76 2.65 -3.35 13.37
C GLU A 76 2.81 -4.84 13.01
N THR A 77 2.01 -5.33 12.06
CA THR A 77 2.04 -6.72 11.57
C THR A 77 2.45 -6.75 10.11
N ARG A 78 3.60 -7.36 9.84
CA ARG A 78 4.12 -7.55 8.48
C ARG A 78 3.30 -8.59 7.69
N ALA A 79 3.49 -8.61 6.38
CA ALA A 79 3.01 -9.70 5.54
C ALA A 79 3.67 -11.03 5.95
N GLY A 80 2.91 -12.14 5.95
CA GLY A 80 3.39 -13.43 6.45
C GLY A 80 4.57 -14.02 5.69
N TYR A 81 4.75 -13.67 4.42
CA TYR A 81 5.85 -14.11 3.57
C TYR A 81 7.11 -13.23 3.67
N VAL A 82 7.08 -12.17 4.46
CA VAL A 82 8.22 -11.27 4.70
C VAL A 82 8.92 -11.69 5.99
N PRO A 83 10.27 -11.78 6.03
CA PRO A 83 10.99 -12.14 7.25
C PRO A 83 10.77 -11.12 8.38
N PRO A 84 10.75 -11.55 9.65
CA PRO A 84 10.58 -10.66 10.77
C PRO A 84 11.72 -9.64 10.85
N ALA A 85 11.44 -8.45 11.36
CA ALA A 85 12.45 -7.49 11.77
C ALA A 85 12.92 -7.79 13.20
N ASP A 86 14.16 -7.38 13.53
CA ASP A 86 14.74 -7.54 14.87
C ASP A 86 14.23 -6.47 15.85
N GLU A 87 13.36 -5.60 15.39
CA GLU A 87 12.82 -4.49 16.16
C GLU A 87 11.34 -4.26 15.81
N ARG A 88 10.67 -3.46 16.62
CA ARG A 88 9.32 -3.00 16.37
C ARG A 88 9.24 -2.18 15.09
N GLU A 89 8.25 -2.46 14.25
CA GLU A 89 8.09 -1.83 12.95
C GLU A 89 6.68 -1.33 12.70
N LEU A 90 6.54 -0.31 11.86
CA LEU A 90 5.29 0.02 11.20
C LEU A 90 5.34 -0.55 9.78
N TYR A 91 4.35 -1.35 9.41
CA TYR A 91 4.31 -2.00 8.10
C TYR A 91 3.21 -1.36 7.23
N VAL A 92 3.56 -1.01 5.99
CA VAL A 92 2.60 -0.54 5.00
C VAL A 92 1.96 -1.77 4.34
N ASN A 93 0.74 -2.07 4.76
CA ASN A 93 -0.02 -3.23 4.25
C ASN A 93 -0.74 -2.93 2.93
N LEU A 94 -1.08 -1.66 2.70
CA LEU A 94 -1.69 -1.18 1.47
C LEU A 94 -1.33 0.29 1.25
N LEU A 95 -0.96 0.63 0.03
CA LEU A 95 -0.90 1.99 -0.47
C LEU A 95 -1.51 2.03 -1.87
N LEU A 96 -2.55 2.79 -2.04
CA LEU A 96 -3.30 2.86 -3.28
C LEU A 96 -3.72 4.30 -3.53
N VAL A 97 -3.46 4.81 -4.73
CA VAL A 97 -3.76 6.18 -5.13
C VAL A 97 -4.62 6.16 -6.41
N SER A 98 -5.62 7.00 -6.47
CA SER A 98 -6.44 7.18 -7.67
C SER A 98 -5.57 7.48 -8.88
N ARG A 99 -5.75 6.72 -9.95
CA ARG A 99 -5.04 6.92 -11.22
C ARG A 99 -5.47 8.19 -11.94
N ARG A 100 -6.67 8.67 -11.68
CA ARG A 100 -7.20 9.94 -12.21
C ARG A 100 -6.50 11.16 -11.61
N HIS A 101 -5.89 10.98 -10.43
CA HIS A 101 -5.21 12.03 -9.68
C HIS A 101 -3.69 11.78 -9.58
N GLY A 102 -3.12 11.05 -10.54
CA GLY A 102 -1.69 10.77 -10.60
C GLY A 102 -0.85 12.05 -10.63
N GLY A 103 0.34 12.02 -10.02
CA GLY A 103 1.28 13.15 -10.04
C GLY A 103 0.94 14.30 -9.09
N GLN A 104 -0.10 14.20 -8.26
CA GLN A 104 -0.51 15.24 -7.31
C GLN A 104 0.10 15.08 -5.90
N GLY A 105 1.05 14.17 -5.73
CA GLY A 105 1.74 13.98 -4.45
C GLY A 105 0.93 13.23 -3.39
N ILE A 106 -0.18 12.59 -3.74
CA ILE A 106 -1.06 11.89 -2.79
C ILE A 106 -0.33 10.74 -2.10
N GLY A 107 0.41 9.92 -2.86
CA GLY A 107 1.20 8.82 -2.30
C GLY A 107 2.27 9.30 -1.34
N ALA A 108 3.00 10.37 -1.71
CA ALA A 108 4.00 10.98 -0.83
C ALA A 108 3.39 11.51 0.47
N ALA A 109 2.21 12.13 0.39
CA ALA A 109 1.50 12.64 1.57
C ALA A 109 1.03 11.49 2.50
N LEU A 110 0.53 10.39 1.93
CA LEU A 110 0.14 9.21 2.71
C LEU A 110 1.36 8.55 3.39
N ILE A 111 2.50 8.44 2.72
CA ILE A 111 3.74 7.96 3.33
C ILE A 111 4.25 8.95 4.39
N GLY A 112 4.10 10.26 4.17
CA GLY A 112 4.35 11.28 5.19
C GLY A 112 3.54 11.02 6.45
N ARG A 113 2.26 10.69 6.32
CA ARG A 113 1.40 10.30 7.45
C ARG A 113 1.90 9.05 8.17
N ALA A 114 2.37 8.03 7.45
CA ALA A 114 2.97 6.85 8.06
C ALA A 114 4.20 7.21 8.91
N ARG A 115 5.04 8.14 8.43
CA ARG A 115 6.23 8.63 9.17
C ARG A 115 5.84 9.35 10.46
N GLU A 116 4.83 10.23 10.40
CA GLU A 116 4.31 10.93 11.58
C GLU A 116 3.79 9.95 12.63
N GLU A 117 3.01 8.96 12.21
CA GLU A 117 2.46 7.95 13.12
C GLU A 117 3.51 7.00 13.69
N ALA A 118 4.51 6.61 12.91
CA ALA A 118 5.64 5.83 13.41
C ALA A 118 6.41 6.61 14.48
N ALA A 119 6.73 7.88 14.20
CA ALA A 119 7.40 8.76 15.16
C ALA A 119 6.59 8.94 16.45
N ALA A 120 5.28 9.17 16.33
CA ALA A 120 4.39 9.31 17.49
C ALA A 120 4.30 8.04 18.35
N ARG A 121 4.53 6.87 17.76
CA ARG A 121 4.56 5.56 18.45
C ARG A 121 5.96 5.16 18.94
N GLY A 122 6.99 5.98 18.70
CA GLY A 122 8.38 5.65 19.00
C GLY A 122 8.95 4.52 18.13
N ILE A 123 8.40 4.32 16.93
CA ILE A 123 8.84 3.30 15.97
C ILE A 123 9.82 3.93 15.00
N GLY A 124 11.05 3.41 14.94
CA GLY A 124 12.11 3.90 14.07
C GLY A 124 12.20 3.22 12.71
N LEU A 125 11.43 2.16 12.49
CA LEU A 125 11.48 1.35 11.26
C LEU A 125 10.11 1.31 10.58
N ILE A 126 10.05 1.70 9.31
CA ILE A 126 8.90 1.48 8.43
C ILE A 126 9.32 0.53 7.33
N ARG A 127 8.54 -0.54 7.09
CA ARG A 127 8.78 -1.45 5.96
C ARG A 127 7.56 -1.54 5.06
N VAL A 128 7.82 -1.92 3.82
CA VAL A 128 6.83 -2.19 2.79
C VAL A 128 7.37 -3.25 1.84
N ASP A 129 6.50 -4.07 1.28
CA ASP A 129 6.84 -4.88 0.12
C ASP A 129 6.00 -4.47 -1.09
N CYS A 130 6.55 -4.64 -2.27
CA CYS A 130 5.85 -4.35 -3.51
C CYS A 130 6.28 -5.30 -4.63
N TRP A 131 5.48 -5.35 -5.68
CA TRP A 131 5.81 -6.07 -6.89
C TRP A 131 7.07 -5.51 -7.56
N ALA A 132 8.00 -6.39 -7.93
CA ALA A 132 9.29 -6.04 -8.51
C ALA A 132 9.36 -6.27 -10.03
N GLY A 133 8.25 -6.61 -10.67
CA GLY A 133 8.17 -6.75 -12.14
C GLY A 133 8.26 -5.41 -12.86
N GLU A 134 8.19 -5.43 -14.20
CA GLU A 134 8.36 -4.27 -15.07
C GLU A 134 9.65 -3.49 -14.75
N GLU A 135 10.76 -4.21 -14.65
CA GLU A 135 12.09 -3.64 -14.36
C GLU A 135 12.12 -2.83 -13.05
N GLY A 136 11.23 -3.14 -12.10
CA GLY A 136 11.19 -2.48 -10.80
C GLY A 136 10.60 -1.08 -10.82
N SER A 137 9.70 -0.79 -11.73
CA SER A 137 9.06 0.54 -11.82
C SER A 137 8.37 0.96 -10.51
N LEU A 138 7.64 0.05 -9.86
CA LEU A 138 7.00 0.33 -8.58
C LEU A 138 8.02 0.44 -7.43
N VAL A 139 9.08 -0.33 -7.47
CA VAL A 139 10.19 -0.23 -6.50
C VAL A 139 10.77 1.19 -6.52
N ARG A 140 11.01 1.76 -7.72
CA ARG A 140 11.51 3.14 -7.85
C ARG A 140 10.54 4.19 -7.30
N VAL A 141 9.24 3.95 -7.35
CA VAL A 141 8.25 4.83 -6.71
C VAL A 141 8.47 4.88 -5.19
N TYR A 142 8.65 3.73 -4.56
CA TYR A 142 8.94 3.68 -3.11
C TYR A 142 10.31 4.28 -2.77
N GLU A 143 11.31 4.09 -3.62
CA GLU A 143 12.61 4.75 -3.45
C GLU A 143 12.49 6.28 -3.45
N LYS A 144 11.63 6.85 -4.31
CA LYS A 144 11.33 8.30 -4.30
C LYS A 144 10.62 8.76 -3.03
N TYR A 145 9.89 7.88 -2.35
CA TYR A 145 9.28 8.18 -1.06
C TYR A 145 10.28 8.10 0.11
N GLY A 146 11.52 7.67 -0.14
CA GLY A 146 12.58 7.58 0.86
C GLY A 146 12.86 6.17 1.39
N PHE A 147 12.27 5.14 0.80
CA PHE A 147 12.59 3.76 1.12
C PHE A 147 13.88 3.30 0.42
N SER A 148 14.57 2.34 1.02
CA SER A 148 15.71 1.65 0.44
C SER A 148 15.41 0.17 0.27
N ARG A 149 15.94 -0.45 -0.78
CA ARG A 149 15.79 -1.89 -1.03
C ARG A 149 16.48 -2.69 0.07
N VAL A 150 15.83 -3.73 0.54
CA VAL A 150 16.35 -4.65 1.55
C VAL A 150 16.61 -6.02 0.96
N GLN A 151 15.59 -6.61 0.33
CA GLN A 151 15.65 -8.00 -0.12
C GLN A 151 14.64 -8.25 -1.25
N GLU A 152 15.09 -8.90 -2.31
CA GLU A 152 14.21 -9.53 -3.30
C GLU A 152 13.65 -10.84 -2.75
N PHE A 153 12.43 -11.16 -3.13
CA PHE A 153 11.80 -12.43 -2.79
C PHE A 153 10.82 -12.84 -3.90
N THR A 154 10.37 -14.08 -3.85
CA THR A 154 9.37 -14.62 -4.77
C THR A 154 8.28 -15.30 -3.98
N VAL A 155 7.03 -14.99 -4.30
CA VAL A 155 5.86 -15.70 -3.77
C VAL A 155 5.36 -16.67 -4.85
N ALA A 156 5.20 -17.94 -4.50
CA ALA A 156 4.61 -18.94 -5.39
C ALA A 156 3.08 -18.76 -5.40
N LEU A 157 2.54 -18.30 -6.52
CA LEU A 157 1.10 -18.20 -6.77
C LEU A 157 0.66 -19.29 -7.76
N LEU A 158 -0.64 -19.59 -7.80
CA LEU A 158 -1.20 -20.52 -8.80
C LEU A 158 -0.98 -20.04 -10.24
N THR A 159 -0.88 -18.72 -10.44
CA THR A 159 -0.63 -18.08 -11.73
C THR A 159 0.85 -17.99 -12.10
N GLY A 160 1.74 -18.48 -11.24
CA GLY A 160 3.19 -18.44 -11.42
C GLY A 160 3.91 -17.67 -10.31
N PRO A 161 5.26 -17.55 -10.40
CA PRO A 161 6.04 -16.84 -9.40
C PRO A 161 5.75 -15.34 -9.45
N TRP A 162 5.53 -14.75 -8.26
CA TRP A 162 5.31 -13.33 -8.08
C TRP A 162 6.58 -12.69 -7.50
N PRO A 163 7.32 -11.88 -8.29
CA PRO A 163 8.53 -11.24 -7.81
C PRO A 163 8.20 -10.07 -6.89
N GLY A 164 8.82 -10.02 -5.72
CA GLY A 164 8.64 -8.97 -4.74
C GLY A 164 9.94 -8.32 -4.32
N MET A 165 9.84 -7.10 -3.81
CA MET A 165 10.92 -6.36 -3.17
C MET A 165 10.47 -5.90 -1.80
N LEU A 166 11.24 -6.24 -0.78
CA LEU A 166 11.11 -5.66 0.55
C LEU A 166 11.93 -4.38 0.62
N LEU A 167 11.31 -3.31 1.08
CA LEU A 167 11.96 -2.02 1.28
C LEU A 167 11.78 -1.55 2.73
N ALA A 168 12.70 -0.73 3.19
CA ALA A 168 12.69 -0.17 4.53
C ALA A 168 13.04 1.33 4.53
N MET A 169 12.48 2.03 5.50
CA MET A 169 12.82 3.42 5.81
C MET A 169 13.15 3.52 7.29
N ARG A 170 14.29 4.12 7.61
CA ARG A 170 14.68 4.45 8.97
C ARG A 170 14.32 5.89 9.29
N LEU A 171 13.62 6.08 10.40
CA LEU A 171 13.37 7.42 10.92
C LEU A 171 14.54 7.87 11.80
N PRO A 172 14.87 9.19 11.81
CA PRO A 172 15.84 9.71 12.75
C PRO A 172 15.45 9.36 14.20
N ARG A 173 16.41 8.96 15.01
CA ARG A 173 16.19 8.80 16.46
C ARG A 173 15.93 10.20 17.05
N GLN A 174 14.84 10.34 17.75
CA GLN A 174 14.56 11.53 18.56
C GLN A 174 15.42 11.50 19.81
#